data_5c71d6fb7c847ab08d41bc2da24f07c6
#
_entry.id   5c71d6fb7c847ab08d41bc2da24f07c6
#
_cell.length_a   1.000
_cell.length_b   1.000
_cell.length_c   1.000
_cell.angle_alpha   90.00
_cell.angle_beta   90.00
_cell.angle_gamma   90.00
#
_symmetry.space_group_name_H-M   'P 1'
#
loop_
_entity.id
_entity.type
_entity.pdbx_description
1 polymer ?
#
loop_
_entity_poly.entity_id
_entity_poly.type
_entity_poly.pdbx_seq_one_letter_code
_entity_poly.pdbx_strand_id
1 'polypeptide(L)'
;MSFNSLNFFNFFNSLKNQKMKKAFLFLAAAGLLAGCAATDKAPVQKTLNQEEVMSKMSLEDKAHFVIGTGMAGFSGNDAVIGATRSLVPGAAGTTYPLDSLGIPAIVLADGPAGLRIDATREGDSATYYCTHFPIGTLLASTWNTQLVEEVGEAIGEEVKEYGADVLLAPALNIMRNPLCGRNFEYYSEDPVVAGKTAGAYITGVQKNDVGTSIKHFAANNQETNRMNNDARISQRALREIYLKGFEIAIKESKPWTVMTSYNYITGVYSSES
;
A
#
# COMPACT_ATOMS: atom_id res chain seq x y z
N MET A 1 -31.11 -0.53 14.57
CA MET A 1 -30.53 0.80 14.82
C MET A 1 -30.07 1.37 13.49
N SER A 2 -30.73 2.43 13.02
CA SER A 2 -30.48 3.05 11.73
C SER A 2 -29.21 3.89 11.82
N PHE A 3 -28.12 3.51 11.13
CA PHE A 3 -26.95 4.34 10.98
C PHE A 3 -27.29 5.47 9.99
N ASN A 4 -27.28 6.69 10.46
CA ASN A 4 -27.67 7.88 9.71
C ASN A 4 -26.62 8.18 8.63
N SER A 5 -26.97 7.98 7.37
CA SER A 5 -26.18 8.39 6.17
C SER A 5 -25.83 9.90 6.19
N LEU A 6 -26.52 10.70 6.97
CA LEU A 6 -26.25 12.15 7.12
C LEU A 6 -24.90 12.47 7.79
N ASN A 7 -24.39 11.61 8.68
CA ASN A 7 -23.13 11.89 9.37
C ASN A 7 -21.91 11.65 8.49
N PHE A 8 -22.00 10.73 7.53
CA PHE A 8 -20.92 10.45 6.59
C PHE A 8 -20.75 11.58 5.57
N PHE A 9 -21.86 12.13 5.08
CA PHE A 9 -21.87 13.29 4.17
C PHE A 9 -21.33 14.56 4.83
N ASN A 10 -21.60 14.76 6.12
CA ASN A 10 -21.11 15.92 6.87
C ASN A 10 -19.60 15.84 7.16
N PHE A 11 -19.03 14.65 7.29
CA PHE A 11 -17.60 14.45 7.44
C PHE A 11 -16.84 14.89 6.18
N PHE A 12 -17.27 14.46 4.99
CA PHE A 12 -16.64 14.87 3.72
C PHE A 12 -16.81 16.37 3.41
N ASN A 13 -17.95 16.96 3.74
CA ASN A 13 -18.14 18.40 3.60
C ASN A 13 -17.29 19.22 4.58
N SER A 14 -16.98 18.68 5.74
CA SER A 14 -16.04 19.29 6.69
C SER A 14 -14.61 19.29 6.17
N LEU A 15 -14.16 18.22 5.50
CA LEU A 15 -12.83 18.13 4.88
C LEU A 15 -12.69 19.10 3.71
N LYS A 16 -13.68 19.24 2.83
CA LYS A 16 -13.67 20.23 1.74
C LYS A 16 -13.58 21.67 2.27
N ASN A 17 -14.27 21.97 3.37
CA ASN A 17 -14.22 23.30 3.98
C ASN A 17 -12.87 23.61 4.64
N GLN A 18 -12.14 22.61 5.12
CA GLN A 18 -10.79 22.81 5.66
C GLN A 18 -9.77 23.10 4.55
N LYS A 19 -9.85 22.43 3.39
CA LYS A 19 -8.99 22.73 2.23
C LYS A 19 -9.20 24.18 1.75
N MET A 20 -10.43 24.65 1.68
CA MET A 20 -10.71 26.06 1.31
C MET A 20 -10.22 27.08 2.35
N LYS A 21 -10.29 26.79 3.63
CA LYS A 21 -9.77 27.69 4.68
C LYS A 21 -8.25 27.79 4.68
N LYS A 22 -7.53 26.69 4.41
CA LYS A 22 -6.06 26.70 4.24
C LYS A 22 -5.64 27.49 2.98
N ALA A 23 -6.37 27.38 1.87
CA ALA A 23 -6.10 28.15 0.66
C ALA A 23 -6.29 29.66 0.86
N PHE A 24 -7.28 30.07 1.65
CA PHE A 24 -7.50 31.50 1.96
C PHE A 24 -6.45 32.09 2.94
N LEU A 25 -5.89 31.30 3.84
CA LEU A 25 -4.79 31.76 4.73
C LEU A 25 -3.48 31.93 3.95
N PHE A 26 -3.21 31.12 2.93
CA PHE A 26 -2.00 31.25 2.10
C PHE A 26 -2.04 32.49 1.18
N LEU A 27 -3.21 32.91 0.71
CA LEU A 27 -3.31 34.12 -0.13
C LEU A 27 -3.15 35.42 0.67
N ALA A 28 -3.44 35.43 1.96
CA ALA A 28 -3.29 36.64 2.80
C ALA A 28 -1.84 36.87 3.28
N ALA A 29 -0.98 35.85 3.26
CA ALA A 29 0.43 35.94 3.65
C ALA A 29 1.39 36.29 2.50
N ALA A 30 0.93 36.23 1.24
CA ALA A 30 1.75 36.47 0.06
C ALA A 30 1.92 37.96 -0.31
N GLY A 31 1.35 38.89 0.48
CA GLY A 31 1.32 40.31 0.16
C GLY A 31 2.45 41.16 0.75
N LEU A 32 3.40 40.63 1.51
CA LEU A 32 4.35 41.45 2.27
C LEU A 32 5.83 41.02 2.25
N LEU A 33 6.30 40.28 1.24
CA LEU A 33 7.73 40.02 1.03
C LEU A 33 8.09 40.10 -0.47
N ALA A 34 8.02 41.31 -1.04
CA ALA A 34 8.73 41.63 -2.26
C ALA A 34 10.14 42.12 -1.86
N GLY A 35 11.12 41.25 -1.98
CA GLY A 35 12.53 41.66 -1.79
C GLY A 35 13.47 40.46 -1.63
N CYS A 36 14.24 40.23 -2.69
CA CYS A 36 15.34 39.29 -2.87
C CYS A 36 14.99 38.02 -3.63
N ALA A 37 15.04 38.11 -4.96
CA ALA A 37 15.09 36.98 -5.85
C ALA A 37 16.47 36.30 -5.75
N ALA A 38 16.52 35.19 -5.00
CA ALA A 38 17.51 34.14 -5.23
C ALA A 38 16.75 33.03 -5.94
N THR A 39 17.05 32.81 -7.21
CA THR A 39 16.54 31.70 -7.97
C THR A 39 17.29 30.43 -7.56
N ASP A 40 16.95 29.87 -6.42
CA ASP A 40 17.31 28.47 -6.14
C ASP A 40 16.45 27.59 -7.05
N LYS A 41 17.01 27.22 -8.20
CA LYS A 41 16.50 26.12 -8.99
C LYS A 41 16.52 24.89 -8.09
N ALA A 42 15.37 24.35 -7.77
CA ALA A 42 15.29 23.03 -7.15
C ALA A 42 16.23 22.07 -7.91
N PRO A 43 17.02 21.25 -7.22
CA PRO A 43 17.94 20.34 -7.89
C PRO A 43 17.11 19.49 -8.86
N VAL A 44 17.51 19.52 -10.14
CA VAL A 44 16.93 18.66 -11.17
C VAL A 44 17.18 17.24 -10.69
N GLN A 45 16.14 16.56 -10.24
CA GLN A 45 16.23 15.18 -9.80
C GLN A 45 16.67 14.34 -11.01
N LYS A 46 17.94 13.94 -11.01
CA LYS A 46 18.54 13.18 -12.09
C LYS A 46 17.78 11.85 -12.16
N THR A 47 17.03 11.63 -13.21
CA THR A 47 16.34 10.35 -13.43
C THR A 47 17.44 9.27 -13.51
N LEU A 48 17.47 8.39 -12.51
CA LEU A 48 18.43 7.29 -12.48
C LEU A 48 18.09 6.32 -13.62
N ASN A 49 19.06 6.08 -14.50
CA ASN A 49 18.91 5.05 -15.52
C ASN A 49 19.05 3.68 -14.83
N GLN A 50 18.03 2.84 -14.93
CA GLN A 50 17.99 1.53 -14.30
C GLN A 50 19.20 0.65 -14.68
N GLU A 51 19.57 0.61 -15.95
CA GLU A 51 20.70 -0.17 -16.43
C GLU A 51 22.04 0.35 -15.86
N GLU A 52 22.21 1.67 -15.80
CA GLU A 52 23.40 2.31 -15.21
C GLU A 52 23.51 1.97 -13.72
N VAL A 53 22.41 2.04 -12.97
CA VAL A 53 22.39 1.68 -11.56
C VAL A 53 22.75 0.21 -11.37
N MET A 54 22.09 -0.69 -12.09
CA MET A 54 22.33 -2.13 -11.98
C MET A 54 23.79 -2.51 -12.36
N SER A 55 24.41 -1.80 -13.28
CA SER A 55 25.81 -2.05 -13.66
C SER A 55 26.82 -1.65 -12.58
N LYS A 56 26.43 -0.71 -11.70
CA LYS A 56 27.26 -0.23 -10.58
C LYS A 56 27.07 -1.05 -9.30
N MET A 57 25.97 -1.82 -9.20
CA MET A 57 25.68 -2.66 -8.04
C MET A 57 26.59 -3.90 -8.03
N SER A 58 27.23 -4.14 -6.88
CA SER A 58 27.89 -5.42 -6.59
C SER A 58 26.88 -6.57 -6.50
N LEU A 59 27.35 -7.81 -6.44
CA LEU A 59 26.48 -8.96 -6.18
C LEU A 59 25.83 -8.87 -4.79
N GLU A 60 26.58 -8.38 -3.81
CA GLU A 60 26.10 -8.17 -2.44
C GLU A 60 25.01 -7.11 -2.39
N ASP A 61 25.19 -5.96 -3.05
CA ASP A 61 24.15 -4.92 -3.19
C ASP A 61 22.86 -5.48 -3.77
N LYS A 62 22.97 -6.27 -4.85
CA LYS A 62 21.81 -6.92 -5.48
C LYS A 62 21.11 -7.91 -4.53
N ALA A 63 21.88 -8.69 -3.78
CA ALA A 63 21.33 -9.62 -2.79
C ALA A 63 20.59 -8.86 -1.67
N HIS A 64 21.21 -7.85 -1.08
CA HIS A 64 20.59 -7.02 -0.05
C HIS A 64 19.33 -6.30 -0.56
N PHE A 65 19.38 -5.76 -1.77
CA PHE A 65 18.25 -5.04 -2.35
C PHE A 65 17.01 -5.91 -2.53
N VAL A 66 17.16 -7.18 -2.96
CA VAL A 66 16.02 -8.10 -3.14
C VAL A 66 15.54 -8.73 -1.83
N ILE A 67 16.37 -8.79 -0.79
CA ILE A 67 15.99 -9.32 0.52
C ILE A 67 15.29 -8.24 1.36
N GLY A 68 15.74 -6.99 1.26
CA GLY A 68 15.30 -5.90 2.14
C GLY A 68 15.84 -6.01 3.56
N THR A 69 15.27 -5.26 4.50
CA THR A 69 15.77 -5.20 5.89
C THR A 69 14.99 -6.07 6.88
N GLY A 70 13.92 -6.72 6.42
CA GLY A 70 13.07 -7.58 7.26
C GLY A 70 12.20 -6.81 8.26
N MET A 71 11.35 -7.57 8.98
CA MET A 71 10.49 -7.07 10.03
C MET A 71 11.10 -7.39 11.40
N ALA A 72 11.16 -6.42 12.30
CA ALA A 72 11.63 -6.63 13.66
C ALA A 72 10.76 -7.68 14.39
N GLY A 73 11.41 -8.66 15.00
CA GLY A 73 10.74 -9.66 15.83
C GLY A 73 10.23 -10.91 15.12
N PHE A 74 10.39 -11.06 13.81
CA PHE A 74 9.91 -12.24 13.08
C PHE A 74 10.89 -13.43 13.12
N SER A 75 12.16 -13.20 13.38
CA SER A 75 13.20 -14.25 13.31
C SER A 75 13.85 -14.60 14.65
N GLY A 76 13.39 -14.03 15.77
CA GLY A 76 14.01 -14.29 17.10
C GLY A 76 15.44 -13.77 17.27
N ASN A 77 16.06 -13.29 16.22
CA ASN A 77 17.31 -12.54 16.22
C ASN A 77 17.02 -11.08 15.93
N ASP A 78 17.81 -10.18 16.51
CA ASP A 78 17.76 -8.76 16.14
C ASP A 78 17.85 -8.66 14.63
N ALA A 79 16.94 -7.85 14.04
CA ALA A 79 16.90 -7.68 12.60
C ALA A 79 18.31 -7.36 12.11
N VAL A 80 18.81 -8.21 11.21
CA VAL A 80 20.19 -8.19 10.73
C VAL A 80 20.60 -6.81 10.18
N ILE A 81 19.61 -5.96 9.89
CA ILE A 81 19.81 -4.59 9.42
C ILE A 81 18.70 -3.73 10.03
N GLY A 82 19.02 -3.04 11.11
CA GLY A 82 18.10 -2.32 12.00
C GLY A 82 17.39 -1.08 11.47
N ALA A 83 17.21 -0.91 10.16
CA ALA A 83 16.69 0.33 9.59
C ALA A 83 15.17 0.53 9.76
N THR A 84 14.37 -0.53 9.90
CA THR A 84 12.89 -0.42 9.90
C THR A 84 12.35 0.35 11.09
N ARG A 85 12.95 0.21 12.26
CA ARG A 85 12.50 0.88 13.49
C ARG A 85 12.83 2.38 13.52
N SER A 86 13.87 2.79 12.79
CA SER A 86 14.33 4.18 12.82
C SER A 86 13.59 5.09 11.83
N LEU A 87 12.99 4.52 10.76
CA LEU A 87 12.28 5.30 9.75
C LEU A 87 10.80 5.47 10.11
N VAL A 88 10.04 4.35 10.14
CA VAL A 88 8.62 4.36 10.53
C VAL A 88 8.37 3.16 11.45
N PRO A 89 8.34 3.36 12.78
CA PRO A 89 8.05 2.31 13.73
C PRO A 89 6.72 1.60 13.45
N GLY A 90 6.70 0.27 13.51
CA GLY A 90 5.54 -0.54 13.20
C GLY A 90 5.30 -0.80 11.72
N ALA A 91 6.08 -0.20 10.80
CA ALA A 91 6.06 -0.55 9.39
C ALA A 91 6.46 -2.01 9.16
N ALA A 92 6.00 -2.58 8.03
CA ALA A 92 6.23 -3.99 7.71
C ALA A 92 7.69 -4.30 7.34
N GLY A 93 8.40 -3.32 6.79
CA GLY A 93 9.79 -3.47 6.40
C GLY A 93 10.27 -2.33 5.51
N THR A 94 11.55 -2.37 5.13
CA THR A 94 12.13 -1.44 4.15
C THR A 94 12.95 -2.20 3.11
N THR A 95 13.16 -1.57 1.95
CA THR A 95 14.24 -2.00 1.07
C THR A 95 15.58 -1.65 1.71
N TYR A 96 16.64 -2.33 1.25
CA TYR A 96 18.01 -1.97 1.65
C TYR A 96 18.43 -0.68 0.95
N PRO A 97 18.91 0.36 1.67
CA PRO A 97 19.39 1.58 1.04
C PRO A 97 20.73 1.33 0.32
N LEU A 98 20.90 1.96 -0.83
CA LEU A 98 22.15 1.96 -1.57
C LEU A 98 22.68 3.40 -1.67
N ASP A 99 23.13 3.93 -0.55
CA ASP A 99 23.52 5.36 -0.39
C ASP A 99 24.62 5.77 -1.37
N SER A 100 25.55 4.85 -1.68
CA SER A 100 26.61 5.08 -2.67
C SER A 100 26.07 5.33 -4.09
N LEU A 101 24.86 4.87 -4.38
CA LEU A 101 24.16 5.05 -5.65
C LEU A 101 23.04 6.10 -5.57
N GLY A 102 22.84 6.71 -4.39
CA GLY A 102 21.78 7.68 -4.16
C GLY A 102 20.37 7.06 -4.13
N ILE A 103 20.26 5.77 -3.79
CA ILE A 103 18.97 5.06 -3.66
C ILE A 103 18.61 4.95 -2.16
N PRO A 104 17.58 5.67 -1.70
CA PRO A 104 17.14 5.60 -0.32
C PRO A 104 16.42 4.27 -0.01
N ALA A 105 16.26 3.97 1.27
CA ALA A 105 15.33 2.93 1.69
C ALA A 105 13.89 3.32 1.36
N ILE A 106 13.11 2.36 0.88
CA ILE A 106 11.67 2.48 0.62
C ILE A 106 10.93 1.80 1.79
N VAL A 107 10.06 2.53 2.45
CA VAL A 107 9.28 2.02 3.59
C VAL A 107 7.99 1.36 3.12
N LEU A 108 7.79 0.10 3.49
CA LEU A 108 6.58 -0.65 3.21
C LEU A 108 5.76 -0.79 4.49
N ALA A 109 4.50 -0.38 4.46
CA ALA A 109 3.61 -0.46 5.60
C ALA A 109 2.32 -1.22 5.26
N ASP A 110 1.80 -1.97 6.24
CA ASP A 110 0.57 -2.74 6.06
C ASP A 110 -0.65 -1.83 6.11
N GLY A 111 -1.74 -2.28 5.47
CA GLY A 111 -3.05 -1.79 5.77
C GLY A 111 -4.09 -1.71 4.66
N PRO A 112 -4.81 -2.81 4.33
CA PRO A 112 -5.96 -2.76 3.42
C PRO A 112 -7.12 -1.90 3.90
N ALA A 113 -7.27 -1.72 5.22
CA ALA A 113 -8.30 -0.87 5.83
C ALA A 113 -7.71 0.41 6.46
N GLY A 114 -6.61 0.90 5.94
CA GLY A 114 -5.85 2.06 6.41
C GLY A 114 -4.45 1.68 6.88
N LEU A 115 -3.59 2.69 7.02
CA LEU A 115 -2.20 2.53 7.43
C LEU A 115 -2.09 1.86 8.80
N ARG A 116 -1.15 0.94 8.96
CA ARG A 116 -0.84 0.29 10.24
C ARG A 116 0.63 0.48 10.60
N ILE A 117 0.86 1.36 11.56
CA ILE A 117 2.16 1.67 12.17
C ILE A 117 2.00 1.81 13.67
N ASP A 118 3.13 1.94 14.40
CA ASP A 118 3.08 2.23 15.83
C ASP A 118 2.58 3.66 16.09
N ALA A 119 1.79 3.81 17.14
CA ALA A 119 1.21 5.10 17.52
C ALA A 119 2.24 6.10 18.07
N THR A 120 3.40 5.65 18.49
CA THR A 120 4.45 6.46 19.08
C THR A 120 5.80 6.22 18.43
N ARG A 121 6.66 7.26 18.43
CA ARG A 121 8.03 7.19 17.94
C ARG A 121 9.00 7.64 19.03
N GLU A 122 10.16 7.01 19.12
CA GLU A 122 11.16 7.38 20.09
C GLU A 122 11.67 8.82 19.82
N GLY A 123 11.70 9.63 20.87
CA GLY A 123 12.14 11.03 20.77
C GLY A 123 11.09 11.99 20.21
N ASP A 124 9.88 11.53 19.91
CA ASP A 124 8.77 12.35 19.44
C ASP A 124 7.60 12.30 20.44
N SER A 125 7.06 13.48 20.78
CA SER A 125 5.90 13.61 21.68
C SER A 125 4.55 13.46 20.94
N ALA A 126 4.56 13.42 19.60
CA ALA A 126 3.35 13.24 18.79
C ALA A 126 2.78 11.83 18.92
N THR A 127 1.47 11.72 18.75
CA THR A 127 0.79 10.43 18.61
C THR A 127 0.29 10.30 17.18
N TYR A 128 0.68 9.21 16.53
CA TYR A 128 0.36 8.90 15.14
C TYR A 128 -0.94 8.10 15.08
N TYR A 129 -2.06 8.79 14.97
CA TYR A 129 -3.38 8.17 14.88
C TYR A 129 -3.69 7.76 13.45
N CYS A 130 -3.61 6.45 13.17
CA CYS A 130 -4.02 5.93 11.88
C CYS A 130 -5.53 5.77 11.81
N THR A 131 -6.11 6.22 10.70
CA THR A 131 -7.54 6.10 10.45
C THR A 131 -7.90 4.66 10.10
N HIS A 132 -8.91 4.11 10.80
CA HIS A 132 -9.52 2.84 10.41
C HIS A 132 -10.61 3.11 9.37
N PHE A 133 -10.30 2.81 8.12
CA PHE A 133 -11.22 2.92 6.99
C PHE A 133 -12.13 1.70 6.89
N PRO A 134 -13.24 1.78 6.14
CA PRO A 134 -14.11 0.63 5.89
C PRO A 134 -13.34 -0.55 5.30
N ILE A 135 -13.63 -1.76 5.79
CA ILE A 135 -13.02 -3.00 5.29
C ILE A 135 -13.41 -3.28 3.84
N GLY A 136 -12.60 -4.09 3.14
CA GLY A 136 -12.77 -4.39 1.71
C GLY A 136 -14.17 -4.85 1.32
N THR A 137 -14.74 -5.78 2.10
CA THR A 137 -16.12 -6.28 1.88
C THR A 137 -17.15 -5.14 1.92
N LEU A 138 -17.01 -4.20 2.86
CA LEU A 138 -17.94 -3.07 2.97
C LEU A 138 -17.76 -2.09 1.81
N LEU A 139 -16.53 -1.80 1.42
CA LEU A 139 -16.25 -0.95 0.26
C LEU A 139 -16.84 -1.54 -1.03
N ALA A 140 -16.66 -2.83 -1.29
CA ALA A 140 -17.23 -3.51 -2.44
C ALA A 140 -18.76 -3.51 -2.43
N SER A 141 -19.38 -3.61 -1.25
CA SER A 141 -20.85 -3.60 -1.09
C SER A 141 -21.49 -2.27 -1.49
N THR A 142 -20.70 -1.20 -1.64
CA THR A 142 -21.22 0.09 -2.12
C THR A 142 -21.50 0.10 -3.62
N TRP A 143 -20.89 -0.79 -4.40
CA TRP A 143 -20.91 -0.81 -5.88
C TRP A 143 -20.49 0.53 -6.51
N ASN A 144 -19.73 1.35 -5.77
CA ASN A 144 -19.36 2.70 -6.16
C ASN A 144 -17.83 2.83 -6.24
N THR A 145 -17.26 2.61 -7.42
CA THR A 145 -15.81 2.71 -7.65
C THR A 145 -15.27 4.12 -7.42
N GLN A 146 -16.06 5.17 -7.67
CA GLN A 146 -15.65 6.54 -7.38
C GLN A 146 -15.46 6.77 -5.89
N LEU A 147 -16.39 6.29 -5.05
CA LEU A 147 -16.25 6.36 -3.59
C LEU A 147 -15.01 5.57 -3.11
N VAL A 148 -14.76 4.39 -3.68
CA VAL A 148 -13.58 3.58 -3.34
C VAL A 148 -12.28 4.31 -3.70
N GLU A 149 -12.24 5.00 -4.84
CA GLU A 149 -11.11 5.82 -5.25
C GLU A 149 -10.88 6.99 -4.28
N GLU A 150 -11.95 7.69 -3.85
CA GLU A 150 -11.88 8.77 -2.85
C GLU A 150 -11.36 8.26 -1.50
N VAL A 151 -11.78 7.07 -1.07
CA VAL A 151 -11.26 6.40 0.14
C VAL A 151 -9.78 6.06 -0.04
N GLY A 152 -9.39 5.52 -1.20
CA GLY A 152 -8.00 5.25 -1.51
C GLY A 152 -7.13 6.50 -1.47
N GLU A 153 -7.63 7.63 -2.01
CA GLU A 153 -6.92 8.91 -1.97
C GLU A 153 -6.69 9.39 -0.53
N ALA A 154 -7.71 9.30 0.33
CA ALA A 154 -7.59 9.67 1.74
C ALA A 154 -6.59 8.77 2.51
N ILE A 155 -6.57 7.47 2.21
CA ILE A 155 -5.57 6.55 2.77
C ILE A 155 -4.16 6.93 2.29
N GLY A 156 -3.99 7.21 1.00
CA GLY A 156 -2.70 7.60 0.44
C GLY A 156 -2.16 8.91 1.02
N GLU A 157 -3.02 9.89 1.31
CA GLU A 157 -2.65 11.13 2.01
C GLU A 157 -2.06 10.82 3.39
N GLU A 158 -2.69 9.94 4.17
CA GLU A 158 -2.22 9.56 5.50
C GLU A 158 -0.91 8.75 5.45
N VAL A 159 -0.79 7.82 4.51
CA VAL A 159 0.43 7.02 4.30
C VAL A 159 1.62 7.92 4.00
N LYS A 160 1.45 8.90 3.11
CA LYS A 160 2.48 9.88 2.76
C LYS A 160 2.83 10.78 3.94
N GLU A 161 1.82 11.26 4.69
CA GLU A 161 2.03 12.12 5.86
C GLU A 161 2.89 11.43 6.92
N TYR A 162 2.70 10.12 7.10
CA TYR A 162 3.41 9.36 8.13
C TYR A 162 4.73 8.75 7.65
N GLY A 163 5.11 9.00 6.40
CA GLY A 163 6.43 8.70 5.86
C GLY A 163 6.59 7.26 5.37
N ALA A 164 5.49 6.57 5.02
CA ALA A 164 5.56 5.31 4.30
C ALA A 164 5.44 5.55 2.79
N ASP A 165 6.17 4.75 2.01
CA ASP A 165 6.28 4.91 0.55
C ASP A 165 5.37 3.94 -0.20
N VAL A 166 5.18 2.73 0.32
CA VAL A 166 4.37 1.68 -0.30
C VAL A 166 3.39 1.11 0.70
N LEU A 167 2.11 1.17 0.38
CA LEU A 167 1.06 0.51 1.14
C LEU A 167 0.89 -0.93 0.66
N LEU A 168 1.00 -1.90 1.57
CA LEU A 168 0.76 -3.32 1.29
C LEU A 168 -0.74 -3.61 1.20
N ALA A 169 -1.35 -3.09 0.18
CA ALA A 169 -2.77 -3.10 -0.14
C ALA A 169 -2.99 -2.82 -1.65
N PRO A 170 -4.20 -3.08 -2.17
CA PRO A 170 -5.30 -3.81 -1.55
C PRO A 170 -5.12 -5.33 -1.56
N ALA A 171 -5.92 -6.03 -0.73
CA ALA A 171 -6.06 -7.47 -0.80
C ALA A 171 -7.27 -7.84 -1.65
N LEU A 172 -7.10 -8.70 -2.66
CA LEU A 172 -8.15 -9.00 -3.63
C LEU A 172 -8.33 -10.48 -3.97
N ASN A 173 -7.96 -11.37 -3.04
CA ASN A 173 -8.26 -12.79 -3.22
C ASN A 173 -9.77 -13.05 -3.26
N ILE A 174 -10.15 -14.13 -3.93
CA ILE A 174 -11.55 -14.52 -4.07
C ILE A 174 -12.11 -15.06 -2.74
N MET A 175 -13.27 -14.60 -2.32
CA MET A 175 -14.02 -15.10 -1.15
C MET A 175 -14.64 -16.47 -1.48
N ARG A 176 -13.80 -17.52 -1.55
CA ARG A 176 -14.26 -18.85 -1.92
C ARG A 176 -14.97 -19.59 -0.80
N ASN A 177 -14.46 -19.46 0.42
CA ASN A 177 -14.97 -20.14 1.60
C ASN A 177 -15.26 -19.10 2.69
N PRO A 178 -16.49 -19.06 3.26
CA PRO A 178 -16.84 -18.10 4.30
C PRO A 178 -16.01 -18.23 5.58
N LEU A 179 -15.37 -19.38 5.80
CA LEU A 179 -14.51 -19.64 6.96
C LEU A 179 -13.07 -19.14 6.77
N CYS A 180 -12.71 -18.57 5.61
CA CYS A 180 -11.42 -17.95 5.44
C CYS A 180 -11.29 -16.70 6.33
N GLY A 181 -10.32 -16.70 7.24
CA GLY A 181 -10.14 -15.67 8.25
C GLY A 181 -9.81 -14.27 7.71
N ARG A 182 -9.50 -14.14 6.42
CA ARG A 182 -9.15 -12.87 5.77
C ARG A 182 -10.19 -12.36 4.78
N ASN A 183 -11.37 -12.98 4.70
CA ASN A 183 -12.44 -12.50 3.81
C ASN A 183 -12.85 -11.04 4.08
N PHE A 184 -12.69 -10.56 5.31
CA PHE A 184 -13.04 -9.18 5.67
C PHE A 184 -12.27 -8.13 4.86
N GLU A 185 -11.01 -8.41 4.50
CA GLU A 185 -10.18 -7.50 3.72
C GLU A 185 -10.28 -7.70 2.20
N TYR A 186 -10.93 -8.78 1.75
CA TYR A 186 -11.19 -9.06 0.35
C TYR A 186 -12.49 -8.40 -0.12
N TYR A 187 -12.67 -8.28 -1.42
CA TYR A 187 -13.79 -7.52 -1.99
C TYR A 187 -15.00 -8.40 -2.36
N SER A 188 -14.78 -9.54 -3.02
CA SER A 188 -15.86 -10.34 -3.56
C SER A 188 -15.46 -11.79 -3.89
N GLU A 189 -16.43 -12.64 -4.10
CA GLU A 189 -16.27 -13.92 -4.78
C GLU A 189 -16.21 -13.77 -6.31
N ASP A 190 -16.72 -12.64 -6.83
CA ASP A 190 -16.68 -12.30 -8.25
C ASP A 190 -15.36 -11.59 -8.60
N PRO A 191 -14.55 -12.13 -9.54
CA PRO A 191 -13.27 -11.55 -9.89
C PRO A 191 -13.37 -10.21 -10.61
N VAL A 192 -14.50 -9.89 -11.27
CA VAL A 192 -14.68 -8.60 -11.92
C VAL A 192 -14.96 -7.53 -10.87
N VAL A 193 -15.85 -7.81 -9.93
CA VAL A 193 -16.11 -6.91 -8.78
C VAL A 193 -14.83 -6.69 -7.99
N ALA A 194 -14.10 -7.76 -7.64
CA ALA A 194 -12.84 -7.66 -6.91
C ALA A 194 -11.80 -6.82 -7.65
N GLY A 195 -11.61 -7.08 -8.95
CA GLY A 195 -10.61 -6.38 -9.77
C GLY A 195 -10.94 -4.91 -9.99
N LYS A 196 -12.20 -4.56 -10.25
CA LYS A 196 -12.64 -3.17 -10.45
C LYS A 196 -12.55 -2.35 -9.17
N THR A 197 -12.99 -2.92 -8.06
CA THR A 197 -12.90 -2.27 -6.74
C THR A 197 -11.44 -2.07 -6.33
N ALA A 198 -10.59 -3.08 -6.50
CA ALA A 198 -9.17 -2.96 -6.25
C ALA A 198 -8.51 -1.91 -7.14
N GLY A 199 -8.86 -1.87 -8.44
CA GLY A 199 -8.34 -0.87 -9.39
C GLY A 199 -8.65 0.57 -8.95
N ALA A 200 -9.87 0.82 -8.50
CA ALA A 200 -10.28 2.13 -7.98
C ALA A 200 -9.49 2.51 -6.70
N TYR A 201 -9.35 1.57 -5.77
CA TYR A 201 -8.56 1.77 -4.55
C TYR A 201 -7.10 2.12 -4.87
N ILE A 202 -6.46 1.36 -5.77
CA ILE A 202 -5.07 1.58 -6.19
C ILE A 202 -4.91 2.97 -6.82
N THR A 203 -5.83 3.33 -7.73
CA THR A 203 -5.82 4.64 -8.38
C THR A 203 -5.87 5.76 -7.34
N GLY A 204 -6.74 5.64 -6.35
CA GLY A 204 -6.86 6.62 -5.27
C GLY A 204 -5.58 6.77 -4.45
N VAL A 205 -5.02 5.67 -3.95
CA VAL A 205 -3.78 5.69 -3.15
C VAL A 205 -2.61 6.29 -3.94
N GLN A 206 -2.44 5.88 -5.20
CA GLN A 206 -1.31 6.28 -6.03
C GLN A 206 -1.36 7.75 -6.51
N LYS A 207 -2.50 8.45 -6.37
CA LYS A 207 -2.58 9.91 -6.59
C LYS A 207 -1.66 10.73 -5.67
N ASN A 208 -1.25 10.16 -4.56
CA ASN A 208 -0.40 10.80 -3.55
C ASN A 208 1.09 10.47 -3.72
N ASP A 209 1.51 9.90 -4.84
CA ASP A 209 2.86 9.33 -5.03
C ASP A 209 3.22 8.27 -3.98
N VAL A 210 2.23 7.51 -3.53
CA VAL A 210 2.37 6.35 -2.65
C VAL A 210 2.15 5.11 -3.48
N GLY A 211 3.08 4.17 -3.46
CA GLY A 211 2.94 2.89 -4.15
C GLY A 211 1.93 1.97 -3.49
N THR A 212 1.37 1.06 -4.26
CA THR A 212 0.55 -0.04 -3.75
C THR A 212 1.19 -1.39 -4.03
N SER A 213 0.97 -2.35 -3.15
CA SER A 213 1.36 -3.74 -3.35
C SER A 213 0.13 -4.62 -3.27
N ILE A 214 -0.41 -4.98 -4.44
CA ILE A 214 -1.60 -5.83 -4.50
C ILE A 214 -1.30 -7.23 -3.97
N LYS A 215 -2.23 -7.82 -3.21
CA LYS A 215 -1.99 -9.06 -2.49
C LYS A 215 -3.21 -9.96 -2.39
N HIS A 216 -3.07 -11.24 -2.20
CA HIS A 216 -1.85 -12.08 -2.17
C HIS A 216 -1.83 -12.92 -3.44
N PHE A 217 -0.88 -12.74 -4.32
CA PHE A 217 -0.82 -13.40 -5.62
C PHE A 217 -0.21 -14.80 -5.48
N ALA A 218 -1.00 -15.91 -5.59
CA ALA A 218 -2.43 -15.92 -5.80
C ALA A 218 -3.09 -17.03 -4.98
N ALA A 219 -4.43 -17.07 -5.03
CA ALA A 219 -5.23 -18.13 -4.45
C ALA A 219 -5.07 -18.35 -2.94
N ASN A 220 -4.83 -17.29 -2.17
CA ASN A 220 -4.81 -17.35 -0.70
C ASN A 220 -6.25 -17.37 -0.17
N ASN A 221 -6.86 -18.55 -0.10
CA ASN A 221 -8.26 -18.74 0.28
C ASN A 221 -8.43 -19.48 1.60
N GLN A 222 -7.34 -19.69 2.34
CA GLN A 222 -7.31 -20.38 3.62
C GLN A 222 -6.17 -19.83 4.47
N GLU A 223 -6.46 -19.50 5.74
CA GLU A 223 -5.44 -19.04 6.70
C GLU A 223 -4.90 -20.16 7.59
N THR A 224 -5.71 -21.20 7.85
CA THR A 224 -5.24 -22.37 8.61
C THR A 224 -4.12 -23.05 7.85
N ASN A 225 -2.95 -23.15 8.51
CA ASN A 225 -1.73 -23.75 7.92
C ASN A 225 -1.31 -23.13 6.58
N ARG A 226 -1.49 -21.82 6.42
CA ARG A 226 -1.36 -21.10 5.13
C ARG A 226 -0.01 -21.26 4.45
N MET A 227 1.07 -21.49 5.22
CA MET A 227 2.43 -21.68 4.68
C MET A 227 2.62 -23.04 3.99
N ASN A 228 1.79 -24.05 4.32
CA ASN A 228 1.88 -25.40 3.78
C ASN A 228 0.59 -25.83 3.07
N ASN A 229 -0.35 -24.91 2.89
CA ASN A 229 -1.58 -25.18 2.15
C ASN A 229 -1.31 -25.24 0.65
N ASP A 230 -1.78 -26.30 -0.01
CA ASP A 230 -1.71 -26.45 -1.47
C ASP A 230 -3.09 -26.20 -2.11
N ALA A 231 -3.25 -25.05 -2.71
CA ALA A 231 -4.46 -24.68 -3.43
C ALA A 231 -4.54 -25.43 -4.75
N ARG A 232 -5.26 -26.55 -4.77
CA ARG A 232 -5.44 -27.36 -5.97
C ARG A 232 -6.54 -26.80 -6.84
N ILE A 233 -6.14 -26.25 -7.98
CA ILE A 233 -7.02 -25.49 -8.86
C ILE A 233 -6.77 -25.93 -10.31
N SER A 234 -7.84 -26.15 -11.07
CA SER A 234 -7.69 -26.40 -12.50
C SER A 234 -7.15 -25.15 -13.22
N GLN A 235 -6.44 -25.35 -14.31
CA GLN A 235 -5.87 -24.25 -15.10
C GLN A 235 -6.93 -23.24 -15.58
N ARG A 236 -8.13 -23.74 -15.92
CA ARG A 236 -9.26 -22.90 -16.32
C ARG A 236 -9.72 -22.02 -15.16
N ALA A 237 -10.03 -22.62 -14.00
CA ALA A 237 -10.49 -21.88 -12.82
C ALA A 237 -9.42 -20.88 -12.31
N LEU A 238 -8.14 -21.25 -12.35
CA LEU A 238 -7.03 -20.37 -11.97
C LEU A 238 -7.07 -19.09 -12.81
N ARG A 239 -7.19 -19.20 -14.14
CA ARG A 239 -7.17 -18.05 -15.06
C ARG A 239 -8.47 -17.24 -15.06
N GLU A 240 -9.61 -17.90 -15.02
CA GLU A 240 -10.91 -17.23 -15.17
C GLU A 240 -11.42 -16.62 -13.85
N ILE A 241 -10.95 -17.12 -12.69
CA ILE A 241 -11.41 -16.69 -11.37
C ILE A 241 -10.26 -16.09 -10.56
N TYR A 242 -9.24 -16.89 -10.20
CA TYR A 242 -8.26 -16.48 -9.18
C TYR A 242 -7.25 -15.44 -9.67
N LEU A 243 -6.89 -15.48 -10.97
CA LEU A 243 -5.98 -14.50 -11.58
C LEU A 243 -6.72 -13.34 -12.22
N LYS A 244 -8.01 -13.50 -12.53
CA LYS A 244 -8.77 -12.50 -13.29
C LYS A 244 -8.89 -11.16 -12.58
N GLY A 245 -9.12 -11.15 -11.26
CA GLY A 245 -9.15 -9.93 -10.47
C GLY A 245 -7.81 -9.17 -10.50
N PHE A 246 -6.71 -9.89 -10.38
CA PHE A 246 -5.36 -9.31 -10.50
C PHE A 246 -5.10 -8.76 -11.90
N GLU A 247 -5.49 -9.49 -12.96
CA GLU A 247 -5.36 -9.02 -14.33
C GLU A 247 -6.06 -7.67 -14.54
N ILE A 248 -7.31 -7.55 -14.08
CA ILE A 248 -8.10 -6.32 -14.19
C ILE A 248 -7.42 -5.18 -13.43
N ALA A 249 -7.09 -5.39 -12.15
CA ALA A 249 -6.47 -4.38 -11.31
C ALA A 249 -5.14 -3.88 -11.90
N ILE A 250 -4.26 -4.80 -12.35
CA ILE A 250 -2.96 -4.44 -12.94
C ILE A 250 -3.13 -3.63 -14.22
N LYS A 251 -4.02 -4.05 -15.12
CA LYS A 251 -4.22 -3.36 -16.41
C LYS A 251 -4.81 -1.96 -16.25
N GLU A 252 -5.71 -1.79 -15.28
CA GLU A 252 -6.46 -0.55 -15.12
C GLU A 252 -5.76 0.49 -14.24
N SER A 253 -5.02 0.05 -13.20
CA SER A 253 -4.45 0.97 -12.22
C SER A 253 -2.93 0.92 -12.07
N LYS A 254 -2.26 -0.08 -12.65
CA LYS A 254 -0.79 -0.21 -12.65
C LYS A 254 -0.17 -0.08 -11.25
N PRO A 255 -0.49 -0.99 -10.31
CA PRO A 255 0.12 -0.99 -8.99
C PRO A 255 1.63 -1.09 -9.10
N TRP A 256 2.36 -0.48 -8.16
CA TRP A 256 3.83 -0.48 -8.23
C TRP A 256 4.42 -1.85 -8.00
N THR A 257 3.81 -2.66 -7.13
CA THR A 257 4.32 -3.99 -6.76
C THR A 257 3.20 -5.00 -6.59
N VAL A 258 3.58 -6.27 -6.54
CA VAL A 258 2.70 -7.42 -6.30
C VAL A 258 3.30 -8.26 -5.18
N MET A 259 2.52 -8.58 -4.15
CA MET A 259 2.92 -9.47 -3.07
C MET A 259 2.45 -10.90 -3.38
N THR A 260 3.38 -11.85 -3.45
CA THR A 260 3.07 -13.27 -3.61
C THR A 260 2.39 -13.84 -2.36
N SER A 261 1.55 -14.86 -2.56
CA SER A 261 0.93 -15.60 -1.46
C SER A 261 1.89 -16.59 -0.83
N TYR A 262 1.60 -17.02 0.40
CA TYR A 262 2.39 -18.03 1.10
C TYR A 262 2.08 -19.48 0.69
N ASN A 263 0.89 -19.73 0.16
CA ASN A 263 0.43 -21.06 -0.20
C ASN A 263 1.05 -21.56 -1.50
N TYR A 264 1.07 -22.89 -1.65
CA TYR A 264 1.31 -23.52 -2.94
C TYR A 264 0.10 -23.36 -3.86
N ILE A 265 0.35 -23.40 -5.14
CA ILE A 265 -0.66 -23.56 -6.19
C ILE A 265 -0.28 -24.82 -6.99
N THR A 266 -1.02 -25.91 -6.78
CA THR A 266 -0.78 -27.19 -7.45
C THR A 266 0.70 -27.64 -7.31
N GLY A 267 1.21 -27.57 -6.09
CA GLY A 267 2.52 -28.03 -5.68
C GLY A 267 3.68 -27.07 -5.86
N VAL A 268 3.45 -25.82 -6.35
CA VAL A 268 4.51 -24.82 -6.58
C VAL A 268 4.16 -23.51 -5.86
N TYR A 269 5.12 -22.88 -5.19
CA TYR A 269 4.92 -21.56 -4.62
C TYR A 269 4.74 -20.50 -5.71
N SER A 270 3.88 -19.50 -5.45
CA SER A 270 3.67 -18.41 -6.40
C SER A 270 4.93 -17.62 -6.72
N SER A 271 5.91 -17.60 -5.81
CA SER A 271 7.22 -16.96 -6.01
C SER A 271 8.17 -17.75 -6.91
N GLU A 272 7.85 -19.01 -7.19
CA GLU A 272 8.68 -19.93 -8.00
C GLU A 272 8.03 -20.31 -9.33
N SER A 273 6.79 -19.85 -9.59
CA SER A 273 5.99 -20.21 -10.75
C SER A 273 6.20 -19.29 -11.96
#